data_fce859687b3d16f3d534e7b90d771797
#
_entry.id   fce859687b3d16f3d534e7b90d771797
#
_cell.length_a   1.000
_cell.length_b   1.000
_cell.length_c   1.000
_cell.angle_alpha   90.00
_cell.angle_beta   90.00
_cell.angle_gamma   90.00
#
_symmetry.space_group_name_H-M   'P 1'
#
loop_
_entity.id
_entity.type
_entity.pdbx_description
1 polymer ?
#
loop_
_entity_poly.entity_id
_entity_poly.type
_entity_poly.pdbx_seq_one_letter_code
_entity_poly.pdbx_strand_id
1 'polypeptide(L)'
;SLGAFLLLRWPCNFPKEKTKTLISPFLAFPKENDLGGKIGRTQIKVTRRQLQGNPLKAINDFFLRANIDLSLDALPYSIEDLLWGLDVLLTEHIEPSEVKDKGNFAILGEQDNLLDASRIAEFFPSHSILKDAGHDLDKLLVNP
;
A
#
# COMPACT_ATOMS: atom_id res chain seq x y z
N SER A 1 -1.42 0.46 2.44
CA SER A 1 -1.90 1.48 1.50
C SER A 1 -0.83 2.54 1.24
N LEU A 2 -0.93 3.23 0.11
CA LEU A 2 -0.01 4.34 -0.21
C LEU A 2 -0.06 5.43 0.86
N GLY A 3 -1.22 5.75 1.40
CA GLY A 3 -1.36 6.75 2.47
C GLY A 3 -0.58 6.39 3.73
N ALA A 4 -0.59 5.12 4.15
CA ALA A 4 0.22 4.66 5.29
C ALA A 4 1.73 4.77 4.98
N PHE A 5 2.14 4.45 3.75
CA PHE A 5 3.53 4.61 3.32
C PHE A 5 3.96 6.08 3.35
N LEU A 6 3.17 6.99 2.78
CA LEU A 6 3.46 8.43 2.76
C LEU A 6 3.58 9.00 4.18
N LEU A 7 2.69 8.57 5.09
CA LEU A 7 2.73 8.95 6.49
C LEU A 7 4.02 8.52 7.21
N LEU A 8 4.51 7.33 6.89
CA LEU A 8 5.76 6.80 7.45
C LEU A 8 6.99 7.49 6.85
N ARG A 9 6.97 7.73 5.54
CA ARG A 9 8.10 8.29 4.79
C ARG A 9 8.29 9.78 5.03
N TRP A 10 7.17 10.55 5.14
CA TRP A 10 7.17 11.99 5.35
C TRP A 10 6.29 12.40 6.54
N PRO A 11 6.74 12.17 7.79
CA PRO A 11 5.93 12.36 8.99
C PRO A 11 5.74 13.84 9.41
N CYS A 12 6.21 14.82 8.62
CA CYS A 12 6.34 16.22 9.01
C CYS A 12 5.04 16.92 9.48
N ASN A 13 3.86 16.40 9.14
CA ASN A 13 2.56 17.02 9.47
C ASN A 13 1.79 16.29 10.58
N PHE A 14 2.39 15.31 11.24
CA PHE A 14 1.69 14.50 12.24
C PHE A 14 2.36 14.61 13.62
N PRO A 15 1.57 14.64 14.73
CA PRO A 15 2.12 14.63 16.07
C PRO A 15 3.05 13.43 16.28
N LYS A 16 4.29 13.70 16.69
CA LYS A 16 5.33 12.66 16.87
C LYS A 16 5.03 11.66 18.00
N GLU A 17 4.18 12.04 18.93
CA GLU A 17 3.95 11.32 20.20
C GLU A 17 2.73 10.39 20.21
N LYS A 18 1.97 10.30 19.12
CA LYS A 18 0.77 9.47 19.08
C LYS A 18 1.01 8.16 18.33
N THR A 19 0.66 7.04 18.98
CA THR A 19 0.49 5.74 18.34
C THR A 19 -0.45 5.89 17.14
N LYS A 20 -0.03 5.37 15.99
CA LYS A 20 -0.81 5.41 14.75
C LYS A 20 -1.26 4.01 14.39
N THR A 21 -2.52 3.87 14.00
CA THR A 21 -3.02 2.66 13.35
C THR A 21 -2.82 2.81 11.85
N LEU A 22 -2.04 1.92 11.27
CA LEU A 22 -1.69 1.88 9.86
C LEU A 22 -2.41 0.71 9.19
N ILE A 23 -3.15 0.99 8.12
CA ILE A 23 -3.88 -0.03 7.38
C ILE A 23 -3.09 -0.41 6.15
N SER A 24 -2.76 -1.69 6.02
CA SER A 24 -1.94 -2.24 4.94
C SER A 24 -0.66 -1.40 4.69
N PRO A 25 0.15 -1.13 5.74
CA PRO A 25 1.43 -0.47 5.55
C PRO A 25 2.41 -1.38 4.80
N PHE A 26 3.41 -0.79 4.18
CA PHE A 26 4.56 -1.48 3.60
C PHE A 26 5.79 -0.59 3.67
N LEU A 27 6.97 -1.16 3.54
CA LEU A 27 8.22 -0.39 3.55
C LEU A 27 8.80 -0.18 2.15
N ALA A 28 8.51 -1.09 1.22
CA ALA A 28 8.68 -0.90 -0.22
C ALA A 28 7.61 -1.69 -0.97
N PHE A 29 7.10 -1.11 -2.06
CA PHE A 29 6.06 -1.76 -2.86
C PHE A 29 6.62 -2.80 -3.85
N PRO A 30 7.81 -2.60 -4.50
CA PRO A 30 8.38 -3.61 -5.36
C PRO A 30 8.83 -4.85 -4.59
N LYS A 31 8.42 -6.04 -5.05
CA LYS A 31 8.80 -7.32 -4.43
C LYS A 31 10.31 -7.55 -4.36
N GLU A 32 11.05 -6.94 -5.29
CA GLU A 32 12.50 -7.06 -5.37
C GLU A 32 13.23 -6.42 -4.19
N ASN A 33 12.57 -5.58 -3.42
CA ASN A 33 13.12 -4.99 -2.20
C ASN A 33 12.97 -5.91 -0.97
N ASP A 34 12.10 -6.92 -1.02
CA ASP A 34 11.80 -7.82 0.11
C ASP A 34 11.31 -7.07 1.38
N LEU A 35 10.55 -6.00 1.19
CA LEU A 35 10.05 -5.12 2.24
C LEU A 35 8.51 -5.05 2.29
N GLY A 36 7.87 -6.16 1.93
CA GLY A 36 6.43 -6.37 2.07
C GLY A 36 5.59 -6.23 0.81
N GLY A 37 6.14 -5.74 -0.31
CA GLY A 37 5.42 -5.71 -1.58
C GLY A 37 5.47 -7.05 -2.32
N LYS A 38 4.40 -7.40 -3.03
CA LYS A 38 4.31 -8.59 -3.90
C LYS A 38 4.43 -8.26 -5.39
N ILE A 39 4.39 -6.99 -5.77
CA ILE A 39 4.31 -6.55 -7.17
C ILE A 39 5.71 -6.28 -7.73
N GLY A 40 6.07 -6.93 -8.83
CA GLY A 40 7.38 -6.73 -9.46
C GLY A 40 7.50 -5.36 -10.13
N ARG A 41 8.72 -4.78 -10.15
CA ARG A 41 9.02 -3.48 -10.79
C ARG A 41 8.55 -3.41 -12.24
N THR A 42 8.68 -4.50 -12.99
CA THR A 42 8.22 -4.57 -14.38
C THR A 42 6.71 -4.38 -14.46
N GLN A 43 5.94 -5.00 -13.56
CA GLN A 43 4.49 -4.87 -13.54
C GLN A 43 4.04 -3.44 -13.19
N ILE A 44 4.71 -2.77 -12.25
CA ILE A 44 4.46 -1.36 -11.92
C ILE A 44 4.70 -0.48 -13.15
N LYS A 45 5.81 -0.68 -13.88
CA LYS A 45 6.12 0.06 -15.11
C LYS A 45 5.09 -0.19 -16.21
N VAL A 46 4.57 -1.42 -16.34
CA VAL A 46 3.47 -1.73 -17.27
C VAL A 46 2.21 -0.99 -16.88
N THR A 47 1.81 -1.03 -15.61
CA THR A 47 0.64 -0.28 -15.10
C THR A 47 0.80 1.22 -15.36
N ARG A 48 1.99 1.79 -15.13
CA ARG A 48 2.29 3.20 -15.45
C ARG A 48 2.07 3.55 -16.92
N ARG A 49 2.53 2.68 -17.83
CA ARG A 49 2.31 2.85 -19.28
C ARG A 49 0.83 2.73 -19.66
N GLN A 50 0.13 1.77 -19.08
CA GLN A 50 -1.33 1.61 -19.28
C GLN A 50 -2.10 2.84 -18.80
N LEU A 51 -1.70 3.43 -17.67
CA LEU A 51 -2.30 4.65 -17.13
C LEU A 51 -2.15 5.84 -18.08
N GLN A 52 -1.03 5.96 -18.79
CA GLN A 52 -0.82 7.00 -19.81
C GLN A 52 -1.69 6.80 -21.06
N GLY A 53 -2.01 5.57 -21.42
CA GLY A 53 -2.80 5.24 -22.63
C GLY A 53 -4.31 5.20 -22.40
N ASN A 54 -4.75 4.54 -21.33
CA ASN A 54 -6.17 4.42 -20.96
C ASN A 54 -6.29 4.39 -19.42
N PRO A 55 -6.31 5.56 -18.79
CA PRO A 55 -6.20 5.67 -17.34
C PRO A 55 -7.35 5.02 -16.58
N LEU A 56 -8.58 5.17 -17.03
CA LEU A 56 -9.76 4.58 -16.37
C LEU A 56 -9.69 3.04 -16.37
N LYS A 57 -9.36 2.46 -17.54
CA LYS A 57 -9.16 1.02 -17.65
C LYS A 57 -8.01 0.54 -16.76
N ALA A 58 -6.90 1.25 -16.74
CA ALA A 58 -5.72 0.88 -15.94
C ALA A 58 -6.03 0.82 -14.45
N ILE A 59 -6.83 1.76 -13.93
CA ILE A 59 -7.26 1.77 -12.52
C ILE A 59 -8.22 0.61 -12.24
N ASN A 60 -9.21 0.38 -13.09
CA ASN A 60 -10.15 -0.72 -12.90
C ASN A 60 -9.43 -2.09 -12.99
N ASP A 61 -8.48 -2.26 -13.90
CA ASP A 61 -7.62 -3.45 -13.97
C ASP A 61 -6.74 -3.60 -12.71
N PHE A 62 -6.31 -2.49 -12.10
CA PHE A 62 -5.58 -2.52 -10.84
C PHE A 62 -6.47 -2.96 -9.68
N PHE A 63 -7.68 -2.42 -9.53
CA PHE A 63 -8.62 -2.83 -8.49
C PHE A 63 -8.96 -4.33 -8.60
N LEU A 64 -9.21 -4.81 -9.81
CA LEU A 64 -9.46 -6.24 -10.03
C LEU A 64 -8.28 -7.11 -9.56
N ARG A 65 -7.04 -6.73 -9.87
CA ARG A 65 -5.84 -7.46 -9.41
C ARG A 65 -5.64 -7.38 -7.90
N ALA A 66 -5.99 -6.26 -7.29
CA ALA A 66 -5.94 -6.06 -5.85
C ALA A 66 -7.07 -6.81 -5.10
N ASN A 67 -7.98 -7.44 -5.83
CA ASN A 67 -9.21 -8.04 -5.29
C ASN A 67 -10.06 -7.01 -4.53
N ILE A 68 -10.13 -5.78 -5.05
CA ILE A 68 -11.00 -4.71 -4.56
C ILE A 68 -12.25 -4.72 -5.43
N ASP A 69 -13.40 -4.92 -4.80
CA ASP A 69 -14.70 -4.90 -5.48
C ASP A 69 -15.19 -3.46 -5.70
N LEU A 70 -14.46 -2.76 -6.57
CA LEU A 70 -14.75 -1.37 -6.95
C LEU A 70 -14.50 -1.19 -8.45
N SER A 71 -15.44 -0.54 -9.13
CA SER A 71 -15.28 -0.08 -10.49
C SER A 71 -15.60 1.40 -10.57
N LEU A 72 -14.77 2.15 -11.28
CA LEU A 72 -14.95 3.59 -11.48
C LEU A 72 -15.47 3.88 -12.88
N ASP A 73 -16.40 4.83 -12.96
CA ASP A 73 -16.90 5.39 -14.23
C ASP A 73 -16.13 6.64 -14.65
N ALA A 74 -15.42 7.28 -13.71
CA ALA A 74 -14.57 8.45 -13.95
C ALA A 74 -13.33 8.41 -13.04
N LEU A 75 -12.27 9.11 -13.44
CA LEU A 75 -11.06 9.22 -12.65
C LEU A 75 -11.30 10.11 -11.42
N PRO A 76 -10.97 9.65 -10.20
CA PRO A 76 -11.11 10.44 -8.98
C PRO A 76 -9.97 11.47 -8.79
N TYR A 77 -8.88 11.33 -9.55
CA TYR A 77 -7.65 12.14 -9.44
C TYR A 77 -7.12 12.49 -10.82
N SER A 78 -6.21 13.45 -10.90
CA SER A 78 -5.50 13.77 -12.13
C SER A 78 -4.58 12.61 -12.56
N ILE A 79 -4.29 12.51 -13.85
CA ILE A 79 -3.34 11.50 -14.36
C ILE A 79 -1.95 11.75 -13.79
N GLU A 80 -1.56 13.01 -13.62
CA GLU A 80 -0.28 13.43 -13.03
C GLU A 80 -0.13 12.92 -11.60
N ASP A 81 -1.16 13.05 -10.75
CA ASP A 81 -1.15 12.55 -9.38
C ASP A 81 -1.03 11.02 -9.33
N LEU A 82 -1.74 10.34 -10.22
CA LEU A 82 -1.68 8.88 -10.31
C LEU A 82 -0.31 8.39 -10.79
N LEU A 83 0.29 9.07 -11.76
CA LEU A 83 1.64 8.77 -12.23
C LEU A 83 2.67 9.03 -11.14
N TRP A 84 2.55 10.16 -10.41
CA TRP A 84 3.41 10.46 -9.27
C TRP A 84 3.31 9.36 -8.20
N GLY A 85 2.10 8.90 -7.86
CA GLY A 85 1.91 7.81 -6.90
C GLY A 85 2.61 6.53 -7.34
N LEU A 86 2.53 6.15 -8.62
CA LEU A 86 3.25 4.99 -9.16
C LEU A 86 4.78 5.17 -9.15
N ASP A 87 5.27 6.38 -9.42
CA ASP A 87 6.70 6.69 -9.38
C ASP A 87 7.22 6.58 -7.93
N VAL A 88 6.48 7.09 -6.94
CA VAL A 88 6.77 6.89 -5.51
C VAL A 88 6.82 5.40 -5.16
N LEU A 89 5.79 4.62 -5.55
CA LEU A 89 5.76 3.17 -5.30
C LEU A 89 6.93 2.42 -5.94
N LEU A 90 7.45 2.91 -7.07
CA LEU A 90 8.55 2.29 -7.79
C LEU A 90 9.93 2.60 -7.20
N THR A 91 10.12 3.80 -6.67
CA THR A 91 11.44 4.34 -6.32
C THR A 91 11.69 4.46 -4.82
N GLU A 92 10.67 4.78 -4.05
CA GLU A 92 10.81 5.04 -2.62
C GLU A 92 10.76 3.78 -1.76
N HIS A 93 11.50 3.80 -0.67
CA HIS A 93 11.44 2.78 0.38
C HIS A 93 11.71 3.40 1.77
N ILE A 94 11.43 2.65 2.81
CA ILE A 94 11.65 3.01 4.21
C ILE A 94 12.53 1.92 4.82
N GLU A 95 13.59 2.31 5.51
CA GLU A 95 14.43 1.36 6.21
C GLU A 95 13.68 0.75 7.41
N PRO A 96 13.76 -0.58 7.64
CA PRO A 96 13.09 -1.22 8.77
C PRO A 96 13.39 -0.58 10.14
N SER A 97 14.60 -0.07 10.33
CA SER A 97 15.01 0.65 11.55
C SER A 97 14.23 1.94 11.79
N GLU A 98 13.66 2.54 10.74
CA GLU A 98 12.89 3.78 10.86
C GLU A 98 11.48 3.57 11.44
N VAL A 99 10.96 2.35 11.45
CA VAL A 99 9.58 2.05 11.89
C VAL A 99 9.49 1.20 13.15
N LYS A 100 10.52 0.42 13.47
CA LYS A 100 10.52 -0.62 14.50
C LYS A 100 10.17 -0.12 15.91
N ASP A 101 10.56 1.10 16.25
CA ASP A 101 10.43 1.64 17.61
C ASP A 101 9.38 2.77 17.73
N LYS A 102 8.55 2.98 16.72
CA LYS A 102 7.61 4.12 16.70
C LYS A 102 6.24 3.85 17.33
N GLY A 103 6.02 2.66 17.91
CA GLY A 103 4.75 2.30 18.56
C GLY A 103 3.55 2.28 17.59
N ASN A 104 3.78 2.14 16.29
CA ASN A 104 2.70 2.04 15.31
C ASN A 104 2.03 0.67 15.38
N PHE A 105 0.72 0.63 15.23
CA PHE A 105 -0.06 -0.60 15.11
C PHE A 105 -0.42 -0.84 13.64
N ALA A 106 -0.12 -2.03 13.12
CA ALA A 106 -0.43 -2.40 11.73
C ALA A 106 -1.63 -3.34 11.63
N ILE A 107 -2.58 -3.05 10.75
CA ILE A 107 -3.67 -3.96 10.37
C ILE A 107 -3.39 -4.45 8.96
N LEU A 108 -3.34 -5.78 8.79
CA LEU A 108 -2.92 -6.45 7.56
C LEU A 108 -3.97 -7.47 7.14
N GLY A 109 -4.17 -7.66 5.85
CA GLY A 109 -4.99 -8.73 5.30
C GLY A 109 -4.12 -9.92 4.88
N GLU A 110 -4.45 -11.13 5.35
CA GLU A 110 -3.71 -12.35 4.96
C GLU A 110 -3.83 -12.65 3.46
N GLN A 111 -5.01 -12.34 2.88
CA GLN A 111 -5.33 -12.57 1.47
C GLN A 111 -4.99 -11.36 0.57
N ASP A 112 -4.14 -10.43 1.03
CA ASP A 112 -3.75 -9.27 0.23
C ASP A 112 -2.90 -9.72 -0.97
N ASN A 113 -3.38 -9.40 -2.19
CA ASN A 113 -2.70 -9.73 -3.43
C ASN A 113 -1.53 -8.78 -3.77
N LEU A 114 -1.47 -7.62 -3.12
CA LEU A 114 -0.45 -6.60 -3.36
C LEU A 114 0.68 -6.65 -2.34
N LEU A 115 0.36 -7.08 -1.10
CA LEU A 115 1.25 -7.01 0.04
C LEU A 115 1.39 -8.37 0.73
N ASP A 116 2.57 -8.64 1.26
CA ASP A 116 2.89 -9.82 2.07
C ASP A 116 2.70 -9.48 3.55
N ALA A 117 1.55 -9.88 4.10
CA ALA A 117 1.19 -9.60 5.49
C ALA A 117 2.20 -10.19 6.48
N SER A 118 2.67 -11.41 6.24
CA SER A 118 3.64 -12.09 7.11
C SER A 118 4.99 -11.36 7.12
N ARG A 119 5.46 -10.94 5.95
CA ARG A 119 6.71 -10.19 5.83
C ARG A 119 6.61 -8.81 6.48
N ILE A 120 5.48 -8.12 6.30
CA ILE A 120 5.25 -6.80 6.92
C ILE A 120 5.19 -6.91 8.44
N ALA A 121 4.57 -7.96 8.98
CA ALA A 121 4.45 -8.18 10.42
C ALA A 121 5.82 -8.23 11.13
N GLU A 122 6.88 -8.67 10.45
CA GLU A 122 8.24 -8.67 11.01
C GLU A 122 8.77 -7.26 11.31
N PHE A 123 8.27 -6.24 10.62
CA PHE A 123 8.68 -4.85 10.79
C PHE A 123 7.81 -4.08 11.79
N PHE A 124 6.61 -4.57 12.09
CA PHE A 124 5.66 -3.94 13.01
C PHE A 124 5.39 -4.88 14.20
N PRO A 125 6.09 -4.70 15.34
CA PRO A 125 5.92 -5.54 16.54
C PRO A 125 4.48 -5.58 17.05
N SER A 126 3.74 -4.47 16.88
CA SER A 126 2.31 -4.40 17.19
C SER A 126 1.50 -4.48 15.89
N HIS A 127 0.84 -5.62 15.66
CA HIS A 127 0.05 -5.82 14.44
C HIS A 127 -1.13 -6.76 14.67
N SER A 128 -2.07 -6.74 13.71
CA SER A 128 -3.13 -7.74 13.55
C SER A 128 -3.18 -8.20 12.10
N ILE A 129 -3.26 -9.51 11.88
CA ILE A 129 -3.47 -10.11 10.55
C ILE A 129 -4.87 -10.70 10.50
N LEU A 130 -5.70 -10.18 9.61
CA LEU A 130 -7.08 -10.60 9.40
C LEU A 130 -7.13 -11.70 8.31
N LYS A 131 -7.55 -12.91 8.69
CA LYS A 131 -7.48 -14.11 7.83
C LYS A 131 -8.30 -14.01 6.53
N ASP A 132 -9.48 -13.38 6.60
CA ASP A 132 -10.40 -13.31 5.47
C ASP A 132 -10.39 -11.95 4.76
N ALA A 133 -9.39 -11.13 5.02
CA ALA A 133 -9.25 -9.80 4.44
C ALA A 133 -8.13 -9.74 3.38
N GLY A 134 -8.41 -9.01 2.28
CA GLY A 134 -7.44 -8.64 1.26
C GLY A 134 -6.93 -7.21 1.47
N HIS A 135 -6.76 -6.47 0.35
CA HIS A 135 -6.38 -5.04 0.35
C HIS A 135 -7.58 -4.10 0.56
N ASP A 136 -8.78 -4.65 0.68
CA ASP A 136 -10.03 -3.88 0.82
C ASP A 136 -10.13 -3.28 2.23
N LEU A 137 -10.16 -1.95 2.29
CA LEU A 137 -10.23 -1.18 3.53
C LEU A 137 -11.49 -1.47 4.35
N ASP A 138 -12.62 -1.68 3.70
CA ASP A 138 -13.89 -1.92 4.39
C ASP A 138 -13.83 -3.23 5.18
N LYS A 139 -13.22 -4.27 4.61
CA LYS A 139 -13.01 -5.55 5.30
C LYS A 139 -11.98 -5.45 6.43
N LEU A 140 -10.99 -4.56 6.29
CA LEU A 140 -9.94 -4.35 7.29
C LEU A 140 -10.42 -3.50 8.48
N LEU A 141 -11.44 -2.64 8.28
CA LEU A 141 -11.97 -1.74 9.31
C LEU A 141 -13.17 -2.30 10.10
N VAL A 142 -13.95 -3.21 9.49
CA VAL A 142 -15.19 -3.75 10.10
C VAL A 142 -14.91 -4.90 11.06
N ASN A 143 -13.75 -5.56 10.97
CA ASN A 143 -13.33 -6.66 11.86
C ASN A 143 -11.94 -6.37 12.47
N PRO A 144 -11.80 -5.36 13.34
CA PRO A 144 -10.53 -5.07 14.00
C PRO A 144 -10.16 -6.11 15.06
#